data_f3b23863b774268eb6803028721bff92
#
_entry.id   f3b23863b774268eb6803028721bff92
#
_cell.length_a   1.000
_cell.length_b   1.000
_cell.length_c   1.000
_cell.angle_alpha   90.00
_cell.angle_beta   90.00
_cell.angle_gamma   90.00
#
_symmetry.space_group_name_H-M   'P 1'
#
loop_
_entity.id
_entity.type
_entity.pdbx_description
1 polymer ?
#
loop_
_entity_poly.entity_id
_entity_poly.type
_entity_poly.pdbx_seq_one_letter_code
_entity_poly.pdbx_strand_id
1 'polypeptide(L)'
;MIALLLGALLLQGEPPTLDASVDQDRVMVGEEITYRLRATSRSPAPMEVTVAPFTGLETVSRSERTELSLGAASTRTTVLEVRLRAVRPGRWQLGPARAVQGRDTVEASALVLDVSANRAPATASLNPRLRRLLERALPPRPGQAAVDLIVSAETVSVGEQVDVITTAWFPRDLRLQLRRPPTLQPPVIDAVWSYPQSAPSGIAATRSIGGRWYDLFIAHQVVFPLLAGRVIIPRATLKYSTPVALQFFSQEERFALASRADTLQVRPIPEEGRPPHFTGAIGSTLRLERRVTPASARVGEAVTVELALSGTGNTELWPAPTVVWPASIRAYADRVDEQVTNTDGLAGGVKTFRYLAVPDSAGAMVLPAVDYQYYDLAAARYLDVALPAASVPVARGGELSASTALPPPLLDGDSPPLTWRLAHGVPDWVWLLLLVFPPAALALRGRLSLPRRHRPPPRR
;
A
#
# COMPACT_ATOMS: atom_id res chain seq x y z
N MET A 1 -20.78 -5.25 -58.51
CA MET A 1 -20.85 -3.99 -57.75
C MET A 1 -21.39 -4.16 -56.33
N ILE A 2 -21.45 -5.39 -55.77
CA ILE A 2 -21.95 -5.68 -54.41
C ILE A 2 -20.79 -6.09 -53.43
N ALA A 3 -19.60 -6.44 -53.94
CA ALA A 3 -18.47 -6.88 -53.12
C ALA A 3 -17.59 -5.75 -52.55
N LEU A 4 -17.81 -4.48 -52.93
CA LEU A 4 -17.04 -3.32 -52.47
C LEU A 4 -17.72 -2.57 -51.29
N LEU A 5 -18.94 -2.93 -50.93
CA LEU A 5 -19.68 -2.31 -49.79
C LEU A 5 -19.54 -3.08 -48.49
N LEU A 6 -19.02 -4.32 -48.50
CA LEU A 6 -18.79 -5.12 -47.27
C LEU A 6 -17.41 -4.89 -46.62
N GLY A 7 -16.49 -4.23 -47.34
CA GLY A 7 -15.14 -3.94 -46.81
C GLY A 7 -15.04 -2.68 -45.94
N ALA A 8 -16.04 -1.81 -45.94
CA ALA A 8 -16.03 -0.54 -45.20
C ALA A 8 -16.57 -0.64 -43.75
N LEU A 9 -17.13 -1.79 -43.36
CA LEU A 9 -17.74 -1.97 -42.04
C LEU A 9 -16.79 -2.57 -40.98
N LEU A 10 -15.56 -2.92 -41.37
CA LEU A 10 -14.58 -3.58 -40.47
C LEU A 10 -13.46 -2.66 -39.94
N LEU A 11 -13.57 -1.34 -40.14
CA LEU A 11 -12.60 -0.35 -39.69
C LEU A 11 -13.16 0.65 -38.67
N GLN A 12 -14.27 0.33 -38.01
CA GLN A 12 -14.70 1.11 -36.85
C GLN A 12 -13.84 0.66 -35.66
N GLY A 13 -12.81 1.44 -35.37
CA GLY A 13 -12.02 1.29 -34.14
C GLY A 13 -12.96 1.39 -32.94
N GLU A 14 -12.67 0.62 -31.89
CA GLU A 14 -13.38 0.68 -30.62
C GLU A 14 -13.44 2.14 -30.12
N PRO A 15 -14.60 2.65 -29.73
CA PRO A 15 -14.74 4.04 -29.32
C PRO A 15 -13.83 4.32 -28.11
N PRO A 16 -13.36 5.56 -27.93
CA PRO A 16 -12.57 5.92 -26.77
C PRO A 16 -13.39 5.75 -25.49
N THR A 17 -12.71 5.48 -24.37
CA THR A 17 -13.29 5.46 -23.03
C THR A 17 -12.89 6.71 -22.28
N LEU A 18 -13.76 7.21 -21.39
CA LEU A 18 -13.48 8.36 -20.54
C LEU A 18 -13.93 8.08 -19.11
N ASP A 19 -12.98 8.06 -18.18
CA ASP A 19 -13.20 7.88 -16.76
C ASP A 19 -12.94 9.19 -16.02
N ALA A 20 -13.86 9.54 -15.11
CA ALA A 20 -13.74 10.69 -14.24
C ALA A 20 -13.59 10.23 -12.79
N SER A 21 -12.67 10.84 -12.05
CA SER A 21 -12.45 10.55 -10.62
C SER A 21 -12.09 11.81 -9.87
N VAL A 22 -12.33 11.79 -8.56
CA VAL A 22 -11.93 12.83 -7.61
C VAL A 22 -11.32 12.17 -6.40
N ASP A 23 -10.30 12.79 -5.83
CA ASP A 23 -9.60 12.26 -4.65
C ASP A 23 -10.46 12.34 -3.37
N GLN A 24 -11.37 13.30 -3.29
CA GLN A 24 -12.30 13.48 -2.17
C GLN A 24 -13.66 13.98 -2.67
N ASP A 25 -14.73 13.36 -2.21
CA ASP A 25 -16.12 13.73 -2.52
C ASP A 25 -16.73 14.73 -1.51
N ARG A 26 -16.02 14.99 -0.39
CA ARG A 26 -16.42 15.90 0.68
C ARG A 26 -15.24 16.72 1.14
N VAL A 27 -15.39 18.03 1.10
CA VAL A 27 -14.34 18.98 1.48
C VAL A 27 -14.92 20.18 2.20
N MET A 28 -14.04 21.00 2.77
CA MET A 28 -14.41 22.30 3.33
C MET A 28 -14.05 23.44 2.37
N VAL A 29 -14.71 24.57 2.59
CA VAL A 29 -14.30 25.82 1.95
C VAL A 29 -12.82 26.10 2.25
N GLY A 30 -12.03 26.36 1.20
CA GLY A 30 -10.59 26.59 1.22
C GLY A 30 -9.74 25.33 1.00
N GLU A 31 -10.32 24.13 1.02
CA GLU A 31 -9.58 22.89 0.69
C GLU A 31 -9.42 22.71 -0.82
N GLU A 32 -8.35 22.00 -1.21
CA GLU A 32 -8.06 21.66 -2.58
C GLU A 32 -8.40 20.18 -2.82
N ILE A 33 -8.92 19.91 -4.00
CA ILE A 33 -9.19 18.56 -4.52
C ILE A 33 -8.51 18.38 -5.87
N THR A 34 -8.24 17.14 -6.22
CA THR A 34 -7.74 16.79 -7.56
C THR A 34 -8.84 16.05 -8.34
N TYR A 35 -9.36 16.72 -9.37
CA TYR A 35 -10.25 16.10 -10.34
C TYR A 35 -9.41 15.56 -11.49
N ARG A 36 -9.56 14.27 -11.80
CA ARG A 36 -8.78 13.57 -12.81
C ARG A 36 -9.71 12.95 -13.84
N LEU A 37 -9.43 13.24 -15.11
CA LEU A 37 -10.04 12.60 -16.27
C LEU A 37 -9.00 11.74 -16.96
N ARG A 38 -9.36 10.50 -17.25
CA ARG A 38 -8.54 9.56 -18.01
C ARG A 38 -9.28 9.10 -19.24
N ALA A 39 -8.82 9.53 -20.39
CA ALA A 39 -9.35 9.12 -21.68
C ALA A 39 -8.39 8.12 -22.34
N THR A 40 -8.90 6.96 -22.76
CA THR A 40 -8.09 5.89 -23.38
C THR A 40 -8.70 5.48 -24.71
N SER A 41 -7.86 5.33 -25.74
CA SER A 41 -8.25 4.88 -27.08
C SER A 41 -7.18 3.96 -27.67
N ARG A 42 -7.61 3.02 -28.51
CA ARG A 42 -6.72 2.19 -29.32
C ARG A 42 -6.26 2.88 -30.60
N SER A 43 -6.74 4.08 -30.88
CA SER A 43 -6.32 4.89 -32.01
C SER A 43 -5.18 5.84 -31.60
N PRO A 44 -4.12 5.99 -32.40
CA PRO A 44 -3.03 6.95 -32.13
C PRO A 44 -3.43 8.40 -32.44
N ALA A 45 -4.61 8.63 -33.03
CA ALA A 45 -5.09 9.96 -33.40
C ALA A 45 -5.17 10.91 -32.19
N PRO A 46 -4.99 12.21 -32.37
CA PRO A 46 -5.18 13.20 -31.31
C PRO A 46 -6.55 13.08 -30.66
N MET A 47 -6.60 13.24 -29.34
CA MET A 47 -7.83 13.20 -28.55
C MET A 47 -7.91 14.45 -27.69
N GLU A 48 -9.00 15.16 -27.77
CA GLU A 48 -9.25 16.38 -26.99
C GLU A 48 -10.18 16.05 -25.82
N VAL A 49 -9.75 16.44 -24.62
CA VAL A 49 -10.52 16.23 -23.39
C VAL A 49 -10.98 17.58 -22.86
N THR A 50 -12.29 17.75 -22.76
CA THR A 50 -12.93 18.97 -22.27
C THR A 50 -13.79 18.68 -21.06
N VAL A 51 -13.92 19.66 -20.16
CA VAL A 51 -14.78 19.59 -18.97
C VAL A 51 -15.58 20.87 -18.84
N ALA A 52 -16.81 20.75 -18.35
CA ALA A 52 -17.66 21.89 -18.07
C ALA A 52 -17.02 22.81 -17.00
N PRO A 53 -17.29 24.12 -17.02
CA PRO A 53 -16.80 25.06 -16.02
C PRO A 53 -17.18 24.63 -14.60
N PHE A 54 -16.26 24.75 -13.66
CA PHE A 54 -16.48 24.39 -12.27
C PHE A 54 -17.16 25.56 -11.52
N THR A 55 -18.42 25.36 -11.13
CA THR A 55 -19.17 26.36 -10.36
C THR A 55 -18.86 26.21 -8.88
N GLY A 56 -18.64 27.33 -8.16
CA GLY A 56 -18.34 27.31 -6.70
C GLY A 56 -16.94 26.85 -6.35
N LEU A 57 -16.10 26.57 -7.33
CA LEU A 57 -14.72 26.12 -7.19
C LEU A 57 -13.81 27.04 -8.01
N GLU A 58 -12.59 27.23 -7.52
CA GLU A 58 -11.52 27.97 -8.21
C GLU A 58 -10.50 26.98 -8.77
N THR A 59 -10.11 27.13 -10.02
CA THR A 59 -9.07 26.31 -10.62
C THR A 59 -7.68 26.81 -10.16
N VAL A 60 -6.98 26.00 -9.41
CA VAL A 60 -5.63 26.29 -8.90
C VAL A 60 -4.58 25.94 -9.94
N SER A 61 -4.71 24.77 -10.57
CA SER A 61 -3.81 24.33 -11.64
C SER A 61 -4.51 23.34 -12.56
N ARG A 62 -4.03 23.29 -13.80
CA ARG A 62 -4.47 22.31 -14.80
C ARG A 62 -3.24 21.75 -15.48
N SER A 63 -3.15 20.43 -15.56
CA SER A 63 -2.10 19.74 -16.29
C SER A 63 -2.69 18.65 -17.16
N GLU A 64 -2.14 18.49 -18.35
CA GLU A 64 -2.54 17.46 -19.30
C GLU A 64 -1.30 16.65 -19.69
N ARG A 65 -1.41 15.34 -19.63
CA ARG A 65 -0.37 14.41 -20.05
C ARG A 65 -0.95 13.43 -21.05
N THR A 66 -0.27 13.25 -22.16
CA THR A 66 -0.61 12.21 -23.13
C THR A 66 0.52 11.19 -23.21
N GLU A 67 0.16 9.93 -23.06
CA GLU A 67 1.05 8.78 -23.21
C GLU A 67 0.62 7.97 -24.43
N LEU A 68 1.56 7.67 -25.30
CA LEU A 68 1.34 6.84 -26.49
C LEU A 68 2.18 5.57 -26.34
N SER A 69 1.51 4.43 -26.18
CA SER A 69 2.15 3.12 -26.18
C SER A 69 2.07 2.53 -27.59
N LEU A 70 3.22 2.29 -28.20
CA LEU A 70 3.36 1.68 -29.52
C LEU A 70 3.75 0.21 -29.33
N GLY A 71 2.75 -0.70 -29.33
CA GLY A 71 2.93 -2.14 -29.24
C GLY A 71 2.12 -2.86 -30.30
N ALA A 72 1.81 -4.14 -30.10
CA ALA A 72 0.96 -4.93 -30.99
C ALA A 72 -0.45 -4.32 -31.17
N ALA A 73 -0.90 -3.51 -30.18
CA ALA A 73 -2.03 -2.59 -30.29
C ALA A 73 -1.55 -1.22 -29.78
N SER A 74 -1.60 -0.20 -30.62
CA SER A 74 -1.28 1.16 -30.19
C SER A 74 -2.38 1.65 -29.23
N THR A 75 -1.98 2.19 -28.07
CA THR A 75 -2.91 2.74 -27.09
C THR A 75 -2.50 4.16 -26.77
N ARG A 76 -3.44 5.10 -26.87
CA ARG A 76 -3.28 6.48 -26.44
C ARG A 76 -4.06 6.71 -25.15
N THR A 77 -3.38 7.20 -24.14
CA THR A 77 -4.00 7.61 -22.88
C THR A 77 -3.72 9.08 -22.63
N THR A 78 -4.80 9.87 -22.52
CA THR A 78 -4.72 11.29 -22.13
C THR A 78 -5.27 11.45 -20.73
N VAL A 79 -4.46 11.99 -19.83
CA VAL A 79 -4.84 12.27 -18.44
C VAL A 79 -4.87 13.77 -18.24
N LEU A 80 -6.03 14.31 -17.90
CA LEU A 80 -6.23 15.69 -17.50
C LEU A 80 -6.41 15.74 -15.99
N GLU A 81 -5.51 16.41 -15.29
CA GLU A 81 -5.61 16.69 -13.85
C GLU A 81 -5.91 18.15 -13.62
N VAL A 82 -6.97 18.43 -12.87
CA VAL A 82 -7.36 19.78 -12.49
C VAL A 82 -7.41 19.86 -10.96
N ARG A 83 -6.57 20.71 -10.39
CA ARG A 83 -6.62 21.06 -8.98
C ARG A 83 -7.63 22.19 -8.79
N LEU A 84 -8.60 21.94 -7.92
CA LEU A 84 -9.70 22.84 -7.63
C LEU A 84 -9.68 23.19 -6.17
N ARG A 85 -9.93 24.46 -5.84
CA ARG A 85 -10.13 24.95 -4.47
C ARG A 85 -11.60 25.25 -4.25
N ALA A 86 -12.16 24.71 -3.18
CA ALA A 86 -13.54 25.00 -2.81
C ALA A 86 -13.66 26.41 -2.24
N VAL A 87 -14.44 27.29 -2.90
CA VAL A 87 -14.59 28.71 -2.48
C VAL A 87 -15.97 29.02 -1.86
N ARG A 88 -16.95 28.15 -2.07
CA ARG A 88 -18.31 28.34 -1.53
C ARG A 88 -18.85 27.01 -1.01
N PRO A 89 -19.54 27.03 0.16
CA PRO A 89 -20.23 25.83 0.65
C PRO A 89 -21.40 25.48 -0.27
N GLY A 90 -21.74 24.20 -0.35
CA GLY A 90 -22.85 23.69 -1.16
C GLY A 90 -22.50 22.36 -1.82
N ARG A 91 -23.44 21.86 -2.61
CA ARG A 91 -23.25 20.65 -3.41
C ARG A 91 -22.95 21.07 -4.84
N TRP A 92 -21.77 20.72 -5.32
CA TRP A 92 -21.26 21.12 -6.64
C TRP A 92 -21.11 19.91 -7.54
N GLN A 93 -21.28 20.13 -8.85
CA GLN A 93 -21.02 19.10 -9.85
C GLN A 93 -19.68 19.34 -10.53
N LEU A 94 -18.89 18.28 -10.64
CA LEU A 94 -17.61 18.20 -11.36
C LEU A 94 -17.87 17.50 -12.69
N GLY A 95 -17.92 18.26 -13.79
CA GLY A 95 -18.32 17.75 -15.10
C GLY A 95 -19.73 18.20 -15.50
N PRO A 96 -20.34 17.60 -16.54
CA PRO A 96 -19.83 16.46 -17.30
C PRO A 96 -18.55 16.75 -18.06
N ALA A 97 -17.81 15.69 -18.38
CA ALA A 97 -16.61 15.77 -19.20
C ALA A 97 -16.81 15.02 -20.52
N ARG A 98 -16.10 15.47 -21.55
CA ARG A 98 -16.19 14.92 -22.90
C ARG A 98 -14.82 14.69 -23.48
N ALA A 99 -14.62 13.54 -24.13
CA ALA A 99 -13.45 13.28 -24.95
C ALA A 99 -13.88 13.09 -26.41
N VAL A 100 -13.18 13.77 -27.32
CA VAL A 100 -13.44 13.76 -28.75
C VAL A 100 -12.23 13.26 -29.51
N GLN A 101 -12.41 12.25 -30.35
CA GLN A 101 -11.35 11.71 -31.19
C GLN A 101 -11.90 11.49 -32.61
N GLY A 102 -11.57 12.38 -33.54
CA GLY A 102 -12.11 12.36 -34.89
C GLY A 102 -13.62 12.59 -34.91
N ARG A 103 -14.40 11.54 -35.19
CA ARG A 103 -15.87 11.58 -35.16
C ARG A 103 -16.47 10.97 -33.88
N ASP A 104 -15.66 10.30 -33.11
CA ASP A 104 -16.10 9.60 -31.91
C ASP A 104 -16.08 10.56 -30.72
N THR A 105 -17.17 10.54 -29.97
CA THR A 105 -17.32 11.35 -28.76
C THR A 105 -17.78 10.45 -27.61
N VAL A 106 -17.14 10.55 -26.47
CA VAL A 106 -17.53 9.86 -25.23
C VAL A 106 -17.67 10.88 -24.11
N GLU A 107 -18.67 10.66 -23.25
CA GLU A 107 -18.95 11.53 -22.12
C GLU A 107 -18.80 10.75 -20.80
N ALA A 108 -18.21 11.40 -19.80
CA ALA A 108 -18.23 10.94 -18.44
C ALA A 108 -19.28 11.72 -17.63
N SER A 109 -20.03 11.00 -16.81
CA SER A 109 -21.03 11.60 -15.92
C SER A 109 -20.39 12.57 -14.94
N ALA A 110 -21.13 13.60 -14.55
CA ALA A 110 -20.68 14.52 -13.51
C ALA A 110 -20.59 13.82 -12.16
N LEU A 111 -19.51 14.11 -11.43
CA LEU A 111 -19.34 13.70 -10.03
C LEU A 111 -19.90 14.77 -9.10
N VAL A 112 -20.33 14.36 -7.92
CA VAL A 112 -20.87 15.28 -6.90
C VAL A 112 -19.81 15.55 -5.86
N LEU A 113 -19.58 16.83 -5.54
CA LEU A 113 -18.71 17.30 -4.47
C LEU A 113 -19.54 18.03 -3.43
N ASP A 114 -19.50 17.55 -2.20
CA ASP A 114 -20.13 18.21 -1.05
C ASP A 114 -19.11 19.16 -0.38
N VAL A 115 -19.33 20.46 -0.47
CA VAL A 115 -18.51 21.49 0.18
C VAL A 115 -19.24 22.02 1.40
N SER A 116 -18.67 21.81 2.59
CA SER A 116 -19.22 22.33 3.83
C SER A 116 -18.48 23.58 4.31
N ALA A 117 -19.19 24.53 4.88
CA ALA A 117 -18.59 25.68 5.57
C ALA A 117 -17.86 25.23 6.85
N ASN A 118 -18.42 24.21 7.49
CA ASN A 118 -17.85 23.55 8.66
C ASN A 118 -17.86 22.04 8.40
N ARG A 119 -16.70 21.40 8.43
CA ARG A 119 -16.59 19.95 8.37
C ARG A 119 -17.21 19.38 9.66
N ALA A 120 -18.15 18.46 9.54
CA ALA A 120 -18.33 17.45 10.57
C ALA A 120 -16.95 16.82 10.78
N PRO A 121 -16.43 16.77 12.01
CA PRO A 121 -15.05 16.37 12.25
C PRO A 121 -14.79 15.01 11.59
N ALA A 122 -13.70 14.90 10.83
CA ALA A 122 -13.25 13.64 10.23
C ALA A 122 -13.07 12.52 11.27
N THR A 123 -13.05 12.88 12.54
CA THR A 123 -13.16 12.00 13.69
C THR A 123 -14.37 11.07 13.63
N ALA A 124 -15.43 11.37 12.86
CA ALA A 124 -16.56 10.45 12.67
C ALA A 124 -16.17 9.16 11.94
N SER A 125 -15.11 9.20 11.09
CA SER A 125 -14.59 8.03 10.38
C SER A 125 -13.49 7.29 11.15
N LEU A 126 -13.02 7.85 12.28
CA LEU A 126 -12.00 7.21 13.11
C LEU A 126 -12.61 6.11 13.97
N ASN A 127 -11.83 5.06 14.22
CA ASN A 127 -12.25 4.02 15.13
C ASN A 127 -12.50 4.58 16.56
N PRO A 128 -13.36 3.96 17.38
CA PRO A 128 -13.75 4.49 18.68
C PRO A 128 -12.56 4.69 19.65
N ARG A 129 -11.55 3.83 19.56
CA ARG A 129 -10.34 3.89 20.39
C ARG A 129 -9.52 5.15 20.06
N LEU A 130 -9.23 5.36 18.78
CA LEU A 130 -8.48 6.52 18.32
C LEU A 130 -9.22 7.84 18.64
N ARG A 131 -10.55 7.85 18.48
CA ARG A 131 -11.38 9.01 18.83
C ARG A 131 -11.23 9.41 20.30
N ARG A 132 -11.34 8.44 21.22
CA ARG A 132 -11.17 8.69 22.67
C ARG A 132 -9.77 9.19 23.00
N LEU A 133 -8.74 8.69 22.33
CA LEU A 133 -7.36 9.16 22.53
C LEU A 133 -7.18 10.61 22.03
N LEU A 134 -7.81 10.96 20.91
CA LEU A 134 -7.75 12.33 20.37
C LEU A 134 -8.50 13.37 21.21
N GLU A 135 -9.46 12.96 22.04
CA GLU A 135 -10.09 13.85 23.04
C GLU A 135 -9.08 14.39 24.05
N ARG A 136 -7.99 13.65 24.29
CA ARG A 136 -6.87 14.03 25.17
C ARG A 136 -5.90 15.01 24.51
N ALA A 137 -6.02 15.26 23.18
CA ALA A 137 -5.14 16.20 22.49
C ALA A 137 -5.27 17.60 23.09
N LEU A 138 -4.16 18.14 23.55
CA LEU A 138 -4.12 19.46 24.16
C LEU A 138 -4.34 20.55 23.11
N PRO A 139 -5.15 21.58 23.40
CA PRO A 139 -5.29 22.71 22.51
C PRO A 139 -3.96 23.50 22.46
N PRO A 140 -3.58 24.03 21.27
CA PRO A 140 -2.39 24.84 21.13
C PRO A 140 -2.55 26.18 21.84
N ARG A 141 -1.42 26.84 22.08
CA ARG A 141 -1.43 28.25 22.49
C ARG A 141 -2.04 29.10 21.36
N PRO A 142 -2.80 30.16 21.68
CA PRO A 142 -3.43 30.99 20.67
C PRO A 142 -2.45 31.50 19.61
N GLY A 143 -2.80 31.28 18.34
CA GLY A 143 -2.05 31.81 17.20
C GLY A 143 -0.83 31.01 16.75
N GLN A 144 -0.47 29.92 17.40
CA GLN A 144 0.69 29.11 17.05
C GLN A 144 0.31 27.70 16.58
N ALA A 145 1.10 27.15 15.65
CA ALA A 145 1.07 25.73 15.38
C ALA A 145 1.69 24.98 16.58
N ALA A 146 1.19 23.81 16.87
CA ALA A 146 1.70 22.95 17.94
C ALA A 146 1.79 21.49 17.48
N VAL A 147 2.78 20.77 17.98
CA VAL A 147 2.92 19.34 17.80
C VAL A 147 3.05 18.65 19.16
N ASP A 148 2.34 17.54 19.33
CA ASP A 148 2.34 16.79 20.58
C ASP A 148 2.25 15.29 20.33
N LEU A 149 2.58 14.50 21.36
CA LEU A 149 2.45 13.05 21.37
C LEU A 149 1.37 12.64 22.35
N ILE A 150 0.55 11.67 21.93
CA ILE A 150 -0.43 10.99 22.79
C ILE A 150 -0.04 9.52 22.78
N VAL A 151 0.22 8.98 23.97
CA VAL A 151 0.47 7.56 24.18
C VAL A 151 -0.75 6.97 24.90
N SER A 152 -1.24 5.83 24.45
CA SER A 152 -2.47 5.24 24.97
C SER A 152 -2.38 4.82 26.43
N ALA A 153 -1.19 4.46 26.90
CA ALA A 153 -0.89 4.03 28.27
C ALA A 153 0.55 4.39 28.65
N GLU A 154 0.78 4.69 29.92
CA GLU A 154 2.13 4.94 30.48
C GLU A 154 2.82 3.65 30.91
N THR A 155 2.04 2.62 31.22
CA THR A 155 2.55 1.30 31.65
C THR A 155 1.79 0.20 30.94
N VAL A 156 2.52 -0.76 30.38
CA VAL A 156 1.99 -1.91 29.64
C VAL A 156 2.84 -3.15 29.89
N SER A 157 2.36 -4.30 29.49
CA SER A 157 3.12 -5.55 29.46
C SER A 157 3.89 -5.72 28.15
N VAL A 158 4.94 -6.55 28.14
CA VAL A 158 5.59 -6.99 26.90
C VAL A 158 4.55 -7.56 25.95
N GLY A 159 4.60 -7.15 24.68
CA GLY A 159 3.67 -7.60 23.64
C GLY A 159 2.27 -6.99 23.70
N GLU A 160 1.98 -6.09 24.64
CA GLU A 160 0.72 -5.36 24.70
C GLU A 160 0.72 -4.19 23.70
N GLN A 161 -0.42 -3.98 23.06
CA GLN A 161 -0.58 -2.89 22.08
C GLN A 161 -0.56 -1.52 22.74
N VAL A 162 0.26 -0.63 22.20
CA VAL A 162 0.27 0.79 22.54
C VAL A 162 0.02 1.62 21.29
N ASP A 163 -0.92 2.54 21.36
CA ASP A 163 -1.16 3.51 20.30
C ASP A 163 -0.30 4.75 20.57
N VAL A 164 0.53 5.11 19.62
CA VAL A 164 1.32 6.34 19.61
C VAL A 164 0.79 7.25 18.52
N ILE A 165 0.23 8.39 18.92
CA ILE A 165 -0.40 9.33 18.01
C ILE A 165 0.39 10.63 18.05
N THR A 166 0.95 11.01 16.93
CA THR A 166 1.50 12.35 16.74
C THR A 166 0.38 13.27 16.29
N THR A 167 0.14 14.34 17.02
CA THR A 167 -0.87 15.34 16.72
C THR A 167 -0.22 16.66 16.33
N ALA A 168 -0.74 17.32 15.31
CA ALA A 168 -0.31 18.63 14.89
C ALA A 168 -1.50 19.57 14.71
N TRP A 169 -1.54 20.61 15.52
CA TRP A 169 -2.54 21.67 15.44
C TRP A 169 -2.05 22.83 14.61
N PHE A 170 -2.83 23.25 13.63
CA PHE A 170 -2.56 24.42 12.81
C PHE A 170 -3.65 25.45 12.92
N PRO A 171 -3.32 26.72 13.19
CA PRO A 171 -4.27 27.80 12.94
C PRO A 171 -4.74 27.74 11.49
N ARG A 172 -6.06 27.78 11.25
CA ARG A 172 -6.61 27.65 9.89
C ARG A 172 -6.12 28.73 8.94
N ASP A 173 -5.99 29.96 9.41
CA ASP A 173 -5.44 31.09 8.68
C ASP A 173 -4.00 30.83 8.21
N LEU A 174 -3.16 30.27 9.07
CA LEU A 174 -1.80 29.85 8.70
C LEU A 174 -1.82 28.70 7.70
N ARG A 175 -2.65 27.66 7.94
CA ARG A 175 -2.76 26.51 7.05
C ARG A 175 -3.16 26.91 5.62
N LEU A 176 -4.09 27.84 5.47
CA LEU A 176 -4.54 28.33 4.16
C LEU A 176 -3.47 29.08 3.38
N GLN A 177 -2.42 29.57 4.05
CA GLN A 177 -1.28 30.23 3.41
C GLN A 177 -0.22 29.22 2.93
N LEU A 178 -0.25 27.97 3.40
CA LEU A 178 0.72 26.95 3.01
C LEU A 178 0.53 26.55 1.55
N ARG A 179 1.59 26.59 0.77
CA ARG A 179 1.59 26.09 -0.62
C ARG A 179 1.65 24.58 -0.70
N ARG A 180 2.16 23.94 0.35
CA ARG A 180 2.28 22.48 0.48
C ARG A 180 1.69 22.02 1.81
N PRO A 181 1.09 20.83 1.85
CA PRO A 181 0.64 20.26 3.12
C PRO A 181 1.81 20.15 4.11
N PRO A 182 1.55 20.36 5.41
CA PRO A 182 2.57 20.14 6.44
C PRO A 182 2.98 18.67 6.49
N THR A 183 4.25 18.41 6.73
CA THR A 183 4.78 17.05 6.88
C THR A 183 4.92 16.72 8.35
N LEU A 184 4.15 15.73 8.80
CA LEU A 184 4.21 15.21 10.15
C LEU A 184 5.07 13.94 10.16
N GLN A 185 6.16 13.96 10.93
CA GLN A 185 7.09 12.85 11.09
C GLN A 185 6.87 12.23 12.48
N PRO A 186 6.29 11.02 12.56
CA PRO A 186 6.16 10.31 13.82
C PRO A 186 7.54 9.87 14.35
N PRO A 187 7.65 9.59 15.66
CA PRO A 187 8.89 9.13 16.26
C PRO A 187 9.26 7.72 15.74
N VAL A 188 10.55 7.47 15.61
CA VAL A 188 11.10 6.11 15.46
C VAL A 188 11.41 5.61 16.85
N ILE A 189 10.76 4.54 17.28
CA ILE A 189 10.84 4.01 18.65
C ILE A 189 11.64 2.71 18.62
N ASP A 190 12.66 2.64 19.43
CA ASP A 190 13.50 1.44 19.56
C ASP A 190 12.87 0.38 20.48
N ALA A 191 13.26 -0.86 20.31
CA ALA A 191 12.80 -2.01 21.09
C ALA A 191 11.28 -2.27 21.05
N VAL A 192 10.62 -1.85 19.98
CA VAL A 192 9.21 -2.13 19.70
C VAL A 192 9.03 -2.67 18.29
N TRP A 193 8.01 -3.48 18.10
CA TRP A 193 7.46 -3.77 16.76
C TRP A 193 6.43 -2.69 16.42
N SER A 194 6.50 -2.07 15.25
CA SER A 194 5.65 -0.95 14.89
C SER A 194 4.87 -1.22 13.60
N TYR A 195 3.56 -1.03 13.66
CA TYR A 195 2.68 -0.99 12.50
C TYR A 195 2.20 0.43 12.24
N PRO A 196 2.67 1.11 11.18
CA PRO A 196 2.10 2.38 10.75
C PRO A 196 0.62 2.20 10.43
N GLN A 197 -0.22 3.05 10.96
CA GLN A 197 -1.66 3.04 10.66
C GLN A 197 -1.98 4.07 9.59
N SER A 198 -2.92 3.72 8.71
CA SER A 198 -3.46 4.69 7.76
C SER A 198 -4.15 5.80 8.53
N ALA A 199 -3.50 6.96 8.59
CA ALA A 199 -4.15 8.16 9.11
C ALA A 199 -5.19 8.66 8.08
N PRO A 200 -6.28 9.31 8.53
CA PRO A 200 -7.16 9.99 7.59
C PRO A 200 -6.35 11.01 6.80
N SER A 201 -6.46 10.96 5.47
CA SER A 201 -5.81 11.93 4.60
C SER A 201 -6.33 13.33 4.93
N GLY A 202 -5.43 14.26 5.25
CA GLY A 202 -5.75 15.65 5.54
C GLY A 202 -6.11 15.93 7.01
N ILE A 203 -7.20 16.65 7.24
CA ILE A 203 -7.58 17.17 8.55
C ILE A 203 -8.38 16.12 9.33
N ALA A 204 -7.85 15.66 10.46
CA ALA A 204 -8.52 14.70 11.31
C ALA A 204 -9.68 15.32 12.15
N ALA A 205 -9.52 16.56 12.57
CA ALA A 205 -10.52 17.30 13.31
C ALA A 205 -10.32 18.81 13.18
N THR A 206 -11.35 19.57 13.52
CA THR A 206 -11.29 21.03 13.59
C THR A 206 -11.89 21.50 14.91
N ARG A 207 -11.24 22.44 15.59
CA ARG A 207 -11.72 23.03 16.85
C ARG A 207 -11.60 24.55 16.82
N SER A 208 -12.54 25.23 17.47
CA SER A 208 -12.45 26.66 17.75
C SER A 208 -11.88 26.86 19.15
N ILE A 209 -10.79 27.63 19.28
CA ILE A 209 -10.08 27.91 20.53
C ILE A 209 -9.87 29.43 20.62
N GLY A 210 -10.49 30.07 21.60
CA GLY A 210 -10.40 31.53 21.73
C GLY A 210 -10.91 32.28 20.50
N GLY A 211 -11.96 31.80 19.83
CA GLY A 211 -12.51 32.40 18.61
C GLY A 211 -11.72 32.14 17.34
N ARG A 212 -10.60 31.41 17.41
CA ARG A 212 -9.78 31.04 16.27
C ARG A 212 -9.93 29.56 15.93
N TRP A 213 -10.05 29.23 14.65
CA TRP A 213 -10.15 27.87 14.17
C TRP A 213 -8.80 27.21 14.00
N TYR A 214 -8.70 25.97 14.46
CA TYR A 214 -7.53 25.11 14.34
C TYR A 214 -7.89 23.81 13.65
N ASP A 215 -7.04 23.38 12.73
CA ASP A 215 -7.14 22.12 12.04
C ASP A 215 -6.10 21.15 12.62
N LEU A 216 -6.54 19.92 12.92
CA LEU A 216 -5.74 18.85 13.52
C LEU A 216 -5.30 17.86 12.44
N PHE A 217 -4.00 17.67 12.33
CA PHE A 217 -3.40 16.57 11.57
C PHE A 217 -2.88 15.52 12.55
N ILE A 218 -2.95 14.25 12.14
CA ILE A 218 -2.46 13.14 12.96
C ILE A 218 -1.60 12.18 12.13
N ALA A 219 -0.62 11.56 12.80
CA ALA A 219 0.02 10.34 12.36
C ALA A 219 -0.13 9.31 13.48
N HIS A 220 -0.55 8.12 13.13
CA HIS A 220 -0.83 7.05 14.08
C HIS A 220 0.04 5.85 13.81
N GLN A 221 0.62 5.27 14.86
CA GLN A 221 1.32 3.99 14.84
C GLN A 221 0.87 3.15 16.02
N VAL A 222 0.71 1.87 15.75
CA VAL A 222 0.49 0.85 16.76
C VAL A 222 1.83 0.20 17.04
N VAL A 223 2.24 0.19 18.29
CA VAL A 223 3.53 -0.38 18.69
C VAL A 223 3.34 -1.47 19.72
N PHE A 224 4.22 -2.47 19.70
CA PHE A 224 4.26 -3.59 20.63
C PHE A 224 5.66 -3.65 21.23
N PRO A 225 5.84 -3.36 22.52
CA PRO A 225 7.13 -3.48 23.20
C PRO A 225 7.63 -4.93 23.20
N LEU A 226 8.90 -5.11 22.85
CA LEU A 226 9.52 -6.44 22.74
C LEU A 226 10.22 -6.88 24.02
N LEU A 227 10.65 -5.93 24.84
CA LEU A 227 11.42 -6.16 26.04
C LEU A 227 10.84 -5.40 27.22
N ALA A 228 10.96 -5.98 28.42
CA ALA A 228 10.62 -5.30 29.66
C ALA A 228 11.63 -4.19 29.98
N GLY A 229 11.17 -3.12 30.60
CA GLY A 229 11.99 -1.99 30.98
C GLY A 229 11.40 -0.66 30.54
N ARG A 230 12.25 0.35 30.46
CA ARG A 230 11.86 1.71 30.07
C ARG A 230 12.10 1.91 28.57
N VAL A 231 11.05 2.17 27.82
CA VAL A 231 11.09 2.53 26.41
C VAL A 231 10.94 4.03 26.27
N ILE A 232 11.87 4.67 25.59
CA ILE A 232 11.81 6.12 25.31
C ILE A 232 11.09 6.30 23.98
N ILE A 233 10.07 7.14 23.97
CA ILE A 233 9.38 7.58 22.76
C ILE A 233 9.98 8.93 22.37
N PRO A 234 10.79 9.00 21.30
CA PRO A 234 11.46 10.23 20.89
C PRO A 234 10.47 11.31 20.44
N ARG A 235 11.00 12.48 20.19
CA ARG A 235 10.22 13.63 19.73
C ARG A 235 9.67 13.38 18.33
N ALA A 236 8.41 13.66 18.11
CA ALA A 236 7.83 13.80 16.77
C ALA A 236 8.18 15.19 16.20
N THR A 237 8.24 15.29 14.89
CA THR A 237 8.57 16.55 14.19
C THR A 237 7.50 16.94 13.19
N LEU A 238 7.14 18.21 13.20
CA LEU A 238 6.25 18.85 12.24
C LEU A 238 7.08 19.83 11.39
N LYS A 239 7.06 19.64 10.07
CA LYS A 239 7.74 20.54 9.12
C LYS A 239 6.72 21.20 8.21
N TYR A 240 6.83 22.50 8.03
CA TYR A 240 6.01 23.26 7.10
C TYR A 240 6.78 24.47 6.57
N SER A 241 6.29 25.07 5.51
CA SER A 241 6.86 26.30 4.95
C SER A 241 5.76 27.33 4.66
N THR A 242 6.07 28.58 4.91
CA THR A 242 5.21 29.72 4.58
C THR A 242 5.82 30.55 3.46
N PRO A 243 5.01 31.06 2.52
CA PRO A 243 5.51 31.99 1.53
C PRO A 243 5.86 33.34 2.19
N VAL A 244 7.04 33.83 1.90
CA VAL A 244 7.44 35.24 2.27
C VAL A 244 7.21 36.12 1.05
N ALA A 245 6.33 37.10 1.18
CA ALA A 245 6.06 38.05 0.11
C ALA A 245 7.19 39.06 0.03
N LEU A 246 8.21 38.81 -0.76
CA LEU A 246 9.17 39.82 -1.25
C LEU A 246 8.77 40.20 -2.68
N GLN A 247 8.80 41.49 -3.02
CA GLN A 247 8.20 42.05 -4.23
C GLN A 247 8.60 41.39 -5.57
N PHE A 248 9.69 40.62 -5.63
CA PHE A 248 10.20 40.03 -6.87
C PHE A 248 10.62 38.55 -6.77
N PHE A 249 10.66 37.96 -5.56
CA PHE A 249 11.06 36.55 -5.37
C PHE A 249 10.14 35.84 -4.38
N SER A 250 9.57 34.71 -4.75
CA SER A 250 8.84 33.85 -3.80
C SER A 250 9.85 33.01 -3.01
N GLN A 251 10.23 33.49 -1.85
CA GLN A 251 11.04 32.76 -0.89
C GLN A 251 10.11 32.02 0.08
N GLU A 252 10.46 30.77 0.46
CA GLU A 252 9.74 30.02 1.48
C GLU A 252 10.54 30.04 2.79
N GLU A 253 9.90 30.47 3.85
CA GLU A 253 10.44 30.30 5.19
C GLU A 253 10.03 28.92 5.73
N ARG A 254 11.01 28.15 6.21
CA ARG A 254 10.83 26.78 6.69
C ARG A 254 10.78 26.73 8.20
N PHE A 255 9.81 26.03 8.73
CA PHE A 255 9.61 25.82 10.16
C PHE A 255 9.72 24.34 10.49
N ALA A 256 10.31 24.04 11.66
CA ALA A 256 10.34 22.72 12.25
C ALA A 256 9.97 22.83 13.72
N LEU A 257 8.88 22.17 14.11
CA LEU A 257 8.44 22.07 15.50
C LEU A 257 8.68 20.64 15.97
N ALA A 258 9.06 20.48 17.23
CA ALA A 258 9.23 19.18 17.86
C ALA A 258 8.32 19.05 19.08
N SER A 259 7.72 17.87 19.27
CA SER A 259 6.98 17.51 20.46
C SER A 259 7.91 17.36 21.68
N ARG A 260 7.34 17.10 22.84
CA ARG A 260 8.09 16.51 23.96
C ARG A 260 8.32 15.04 23.66
N ALA A 261 9.40 14.48 24.20
CA ALA A 261 9.59 13.04 24.27
C ALA A 261 8.70 12.48 25.39
N ASP A 262 8.33 11.22 25.27
CA ASP A 262 7.55 10.51 26.28
C ASP A 262 8.28 9.23 26.70
N THR A 263 7.77 8.54 27.71
CA THR A 263 8.36 7.32 28.25
C THR A 263 7.28 6.30 28.54
N LEU A 264 7.50 5.09 28.07
CA LEU A 264 6.63 3.94 28.30
C LEU A 264 7.34 2.97 29.27
N GLN A 265 6.64 2.60 30.35
CA GLN A 265 7.11 1.58 31.27
C GLN A 265 6.57 0.21 30.86
N VAL A 266 7.45 -0.72 30.52
CA VAL A 266 7.08 -2.07 30.07
C VAL A 266 7.34 -3.08 31.16
N ARG A 267 6.29 -3.79 31.59
CA ARG A 267 6.38 -4.86 32.59
C ARG A 267 6.67 -6.20 31.92
N PRO A 268 7.47 -7.06 32.54
CA PRO A 268 7.64 -8.42 32.02
C PRO A 268 6.34 -9.20 32.16
N ILE A 269 6.18 -10.25 31.35
CA ILE A 269 5.12 -11.25 31.55
C ILE A 269 5.44 -12.03 32.83
N PRO A 270 4.43 -12.32 33.68
CA PRO A 270 4.65 -13.12 34.90
C PRO A 270 5.29 -14.47 34.62
N GLU A 271 6.23 -14.88 35.44
CA GLU A 271 6.79 -16.23 35.37
C GLU A 271 5.92 -17.26 36.09
N GLU A 272 5.11 -16.79 37.01
CA GLU A 272 4.12 -17.62 37.72
C GLU A 272 3.08 -18.17 36.74
N GLY A 273 2.86 -19.48 36.79
CA GLY A 273 1.95 -20.18 35.91
C GLY A 273 2.45 -20.36 34.47
N ARG A 274 3.70 -20.04 34.16
CA ARG A 274 4.27 -20.24 32.81
C ARG A 274 4.34 -21.74 32.49
N PRO A 275 3.69 -22.19 31.41
CA PRO A 275 3.76 -23.60 31.02
C PRO A 275 5.15 -23.97 30.50
N PRO A 276 5.56 -25.25 30.64
CA PRO A 276 6.91 -25.70 30.25
C PRO A 276 7.20 -25.59 28.74
N HIS A 277 6.18 -25.63 27.91
CA HIS A 277 6.31 -25.54 26.45
C HIS A 277 5.88 -24.19 25.88
N PHE A 278 5.84 -23.15 26.72
CA PHE A 278 5.53 -21.81 26.27
C PHE A 278 6.62 -21.27 25.34
N THR A 279 6.25 -20.98 24.10
CA THR A 279 7.16 -20.53 23.04
C THR A 279 7.24 -19.00 22.88
N GLY A 280 6.54 -18.24 23.73
CA GLY A 280 6.58 -16.77 23.68
C GLY A 280 5.38 -16.14 22.96
N ALA A 281 4.33 -16.88 22.66
CA ALA A 281 3.12 -16.34 22.07
C ALA A 281 2.38 -15.41 23.03
N ILE A 282 2.10 -14.18 22.61
CA ILE A 282 1.39 -13.17 23.38
C ILE A 282 0.25 -12.62 22.54
N GLY A 283 -0.93 -12.54 23.12
CA GLY A 283 -2.10 -12.02 22.42
C GLY A 283 -3.34 -12.07 23.30
N SER A 284 -4.50 -11.93 22.70
CA SER A 284 -5.77 -12.14 23.40
C SER A 284 -6.74 -12.88 22.51
N THR A 285 -7.54 -13.76 23.14
CA THR A 285 -8.56 -14.55 22.42
C THR A 285 -8.01 -15.36 21.25
N LEU A 286 -6.81 -15.94 21.39
CA LEU A 286 -6.22 -16.75 20.32
C LEU A 286 -7.05 -17.99 20.07
N ARG A 287 -7.18 -18.35 18.79
CA ARG A 287 -7.85 -19.55 18.30
C ARG A 287 -6.98 -20.24 17.27
N LEU A 288 -6.94 -21.55 17.32
CA LEU A 288 -6.21 -22.36 16.37
C LEU A 288 -7.19 -23.24 15.59
N GLU A 289 -7.09 -23.22 14.28
CA GLU A 289 -7.94 -24.00 13.37
C GLU A 289 -7.06 -24.81 12.43
N ARG A 290 -7.54 -25.99 12.03
CA ARG A 290 -6.89 -26.86 11.06
C ARG A 290 -7.75 -26.97 9.81
N ARG A 291 -7.13 -26.79 8.65
CA ARG A 291 -7.70 -27.11 7.35
C ARG A 291 -6.81 -28.12 6.64
N VAL A 292 -7.41 -29.07 5.98
CA VAL A 292 -6.72 -30.15 5.27
C VAL A 292 -7.24 -30.23 3.85
N THR A 293 -6.34 -30.23 2.86
CA THR A 293 -6.69 -30.25 1.44
C THR A 293 -5.69 -31.09 0.65
N PRO A 294 -6.12 -32.08 -0.11
CA PRO A 294 -7.49 -32.61 -0.21
C PRO A 294 -7.94 -33.36 1.06
N ALA A 295 -9.23 -33.63 1.20
CA ALA A 295 -9.80 -34.37 2.34
C ALA A 295 -9.48 -35.86 2.33
N SER A 296 -8.92 -36.39 1.23
CA SER A 296 -8.44 -37.78 1.07
C SER A 296 -7.20 -37.75 0.17
N ALA A 297 -6.31 -38.72 0.33
CA ALA A 297 -5.09 -38.83 -0.46
C ALA A 297 -4.79 -40.27 -0.85
N ARG A 298 -3.74 -40.44 -1.65
CA ARG A 298 -3.12 -41.75 -1.93
C ARG A 298 -1.75 -41.82 -1.27
N VAL A 299 -1.25 -43.03 -1.06
CA VAL A 299 0.11 -43.24 -0.56
C VAL A 299 1.11 -42.50 -1.46
N GLY A 300 1.98 -41.67 -0.85
CA GLY A 300 2.97 -40.84 -1.55
C GLY A 300 2.44 -39.53 -2.11
N GLU A 301 1.13 -39.27 -2.04
CA GLU A 301 0.52 -38.01 -2.48
C GLU A 301 0.52 -36.98 -1.34
N ALA A 302 0.97 -35.75 -1.63
CA ALA A 302 1.04 -34.71 -0.63
C ALA A 302 -0.36 -34.16 -0.26
N VAL A 303 -0.61 -34.02 1.04
CA VAL A 303 -1.77 -33.33 1.61
C VAL A 303 -1.31 -32.03 2.22
N THR A 304 -1.95 -30.94 1.88
CA THR A 304 -1.70 -29.64 2.51
C THR A 304 -2.44 -29.56 3.85
N VAL A 305 -1.69 -29.36 4.93
CA VAL A 305 -2.23 -29.10 6.27
C VAL A 305 -1.94 -27.65 6.63
N GLU A 306 -3.00 -26.87 6.81
CA GLU A 306 -2.92 -25.47 7.24
C GLU A 306 -3.34 -25.37 8.71
N LEU A 307 -2.50 -24.74 9.52
CA LEU A 307 -2.79 -24.37 10.89
C LEU A 307 -2.93 -22.84 10.95
N ALA A 308 -4.17 -22.37 11.11
CA ALA A 308 -4.50 -20.96 11.16
C ALA A 308 -4.65 -20.51 12.62
N LEU A 309 -3.74 -19.66 13.08
CA LEU A 309 -3.79 -19.01 14.38
C LEU A 309 -4.40 -17.62 14.21
N SER A 310 -5.50 -17.34 14.88
CA SER A 310 -6.24 -16.07 14.79
C SER A 310 -6.46 -15.47 16.17
N GLY A 311 -6.54 -14.12 16.23
CA GLY A 311 -6.79 -13.38 17.47
C GLY A 311 -6.33 -11.94 17.42
N THR A 312 -6.22 -11.30 18.60
CA THR A 312 -5.69 -9.95 18.75
C THR A 312 -4.29 -9.98 19.34
N GLY A 313 -3.40 -9.10 18.85
CA GLY A 313 -2.00 -9.03 19.24
C GLY A 313 -1.09 -8.82 18.04
N ASN A 314 0.21 -8.94 18.26
CA ASN A 314 1.21 -8.86 17.21
C ASN A 314 1.34 -10.21 16.49
N THR A 315 0.63 -10.39 15.38
CA THR A 315 0.61 -11.63 14.61
C THR A 315 1.98 -12.04 14.10
N GLU A 316 2.84 -11.08 13.75
CA GLU A 316 4.20 -11.36 13.27
C GLU A 316 5.03 -12.17 14.30
N LEU A 317 4.86 -11.84 15.58
CA LEU A 317 5.62 -12.47 16.67
C LEU A 317 5.02 -13.79 17.18
N TRP A 318 3.87 -14.23 16.65
CA TRP A 318 3.34 -15.53 17.06
C TRP A 318 4.18 -16.66 16.46
N PRO A 319 4.81 -17.49 17.31
CA PRO A 319 5.62 -18.61 16.85
C PRO A 319 4.77 -19.71 16.21
N ALA A 320 5.41 -20.53 15.40
CA ALA A 320 4.74 -21.68 14.80
C ALA A 320 4.31 -22.68 15.90
N PRO A 321 3.11 -23.30 15.77
CA PRO A 321 2.72 -24.40 16.65
C PRO A 321 3.70 -25.57 16.55
N THR A 322 4.05 -26.16 17.68
CA THR A 322 4.88 -27.35 17.70
C THR A 322 4.04 -28.56 17.32
N VAL A 323 4.38 -29.19 16.20
CA VAL A 323 3.66 -30.37 15.68
C VAL A 323 4.59 -31.57 15.72
N VAL A 324 4.23 -32.59 16.50
CA VAL A 324 4.97 -33.86 16.54
C VAL A 324 4.35 -34.82 15.53
N TRP A 325 4.94 -34.91 14.35
CA TRP A 325 4.44 -35.74 13.26
C TRP A 325 4.74 -37.21 13.52
N PRO A 326 3.75 -38.13 13.30
CA PRO A 326 3.98 -39.57 13.34
C PRO A 326 5.01 -40.02 12.30
N ALA A 327 5.76 -41.08 12.60
CA ALA A 327 6.76 -41.62 11.67
C ALA A 327 6.20 -42.10 10.32
N SER A 328 4.89 -42.38 10.26
CA SER A 328 4.16 -42.73 9.02
C SER A 328 3.82 -41.55 8.11
N ILE A 329 4.21 -40.34 8.51
CA ILE A 329 3.93 -39.09 7.78
C ILE A 329 5.24 -38.32 7.61
N ARG A 330 5.64 -38.12 6.37
CA ARG A 330 6.73 -37.18 6.05
C ARG A 330 6.13 -35.77 5.91
N ALA A 331 6.41 -34.90 6.85
CA ALA A 331 5.90 -33.54 6.84
C ALA A 331 6.99 -32.53 6.59
N TYR A 332 6.69 -31.55 5.74
CA TYR A 332 7.58 -30.45 5.38
C TYR A 332 6.87 -29.14 5.62
N ALA A 333 7.55 -28.20 6.28
CA ALA A 333 7.07 -26.82 6.35
C ALA A 333 7.15 -26.21 4.93
N ASP A 334 6.04 -25.63 4.47
CA ASP A 334 5.94 -25.04 3.14
C ASP A 334 6.10 -23.51 3.24
N ARG A 335 5.11 -22.82 3.82
CA ARG A 335 5.13 -21.38 3.96
C ARG A 335 4.33 -20.89 5.15
N VAL A 336 4.54 -19.63 5.48
CA VAL A 336 3.74 -18.90 6.47
C VAL A 336 3.10 -17.71 5.76
N ASP A 337 1.78 -17.61 5.89
CA ASP A 337 1.00 -16.49 5.37
C ASP A 337 0.45 -15.69 6.55
N GLU A 338 0.48 -14.37 6.47
CA GLU A 338 -0.01 -13.47 7.51
C GLU A 338 -1.02 -12.47 6.94
N GLN A 339 -2.12 -12.29 7.66
CA GLN A 339 -3.12 -11.26 7.37
C GLN A 339 -3.35 -10.44 8.63
N VAL A 340 -2.79 -9.24 8.63
CA VAL A 340 -3.00 -8.28 9.73
C VAL A 340 -4.34 -7.57 9.54
N THR A 341 -5.12 -7.52 10.60
CA THR A 341 -6.40 -6.81 10.66
C THR A 341 -6.40 -5.80 11.80
N ASN A 342 -7.29 -4.82 11.71
CA ASN A 342 -7.53 -3.86 12.79
C ASN A 342 -9.03 -3.85 13.08
N THR A 343 -9.41 -4.40 14.22
CA THR A 343 -10.80 -4.47 14.67
C THR A 343 -10.98 -3.54 15.86
N ASP A 344 -11.83 -2.52 15.71
CA ASP A 344 -12.10 -1.50 16.74
C ASP A 344 -10.85 -0.78 17.29
N GLY A 345 -9.79 -0.72 16.50
CA GLY A 345 -8.50 -0.13 16.88
C GLY A 345 -7.54 -1.10 17.56
N LEU A 346 -7.90 -2.37 17.68
CA LEU A 346 -6.98 -3.42 18.12
C LEU A 346 -6.38 -4.13 16.92
N ALA A 347 -5.06 -4.19 16.87
CA ALA A 347 -4.34 -4.97 15.88
C ALA A 347 -4.46 -6.46 16.21
N GLY A 348 -4.57 -7.25 15.19
CA GLY A 348 -4.65 -8.70 15.26
C GLY A 348 -4.67 -9.28 13.86
N GLY A 349 -5.15 -10.49 13.72
CA GLY A 349 -5.24 -11.10 12.40
C GLY A 349 -5.22 -12.60 12.41
N VAL A 350 -4.75 -13.16 11.29
CA VAL A 350 -4.60 -14.58 11.08
C VAL A 350 -3.20 -14.87 10.58
N LYS A 351 -2.49 -15.77 11.26
CA LYS A 351 -1.20 -16.32 10.81
C LYS A 351 -1.40 -17.79 10.47
N THR A 352 -1.17 -18.15 9.23
CA THR A 352 -1.40 -19.49 8.70
C THR A 352 -0.06 -20.17 8.43
N PHE A 353 0.16 -21.29 9.12
CA PHE A 353 1.33 -22.15 8.94
C PHE A 353 0.93 -23.32 8.04
N ARG A 354 1.56 -23.45 6.89
CA ARG A 354 1.27 -24.48 5.91
C ARG A 354 2.34 -25.58 5.94
N TYR A 355 1.87 -26.82 5.94
CA TYR A 355 2.70 -28.02 5.89
C TYR A 355 2.24 -28.91 4.74
N LEU A 356 3.19 -29.57 4.10
CA LEU A 356 2.94 -30.66 3.16
C LEU A 356 3.16 -31.99 3.88
N ALA A 357 2.12 -32.75 4.09
CA ALA A 357 2.14 -34.05 4.75
C ALA A 357 1.98 -35.17 3.72
N VAL A 358 2.96 -36.05 3.64
CA VAL A 358 2.97 -37.18 2.70
C VAL A 358 2.84 -38.47 3.47
N PRO A 359 1.71 -39.24 3.31
CA PRO A 359 1.53 -40.53 3.96
C PRO A 359 2.38 -41.61 3.30
N ASP A 360 3.02 -42.44 4.14
CA ASP A 360 3.85 -43.59 3.67
C ASP A 360 3.04 -44.90 3.55
N SER A 361 1.84 -44.96 4.08
CA SER A 361 0.99 -46.17 4.08
C SER A 361 -0.47 -45.86 3.84
N ALA A 362 -1.21 -46.85 3.27
CA ALA A 362 -2.64 -46.77 3.09
C ALA A 362 -3.39 -46.98 4.41
N GLY A 363 -4.58 -46.41 4.52
CA GLY A 363 -5.42 -46.48 5.70
C GLY A 363 -5.82 -45.11 6.21
N ALA A 364 -5.79 -44.92 7.52
CA ALA A 364 -6.09 -43.63 8.15
C ALA A 364 -4.78 -42.92 8.48
N MET A 365 -4.48 -41.83 7.79
CA MET A 365 -3.41 -40.90 8.17
C MET A 365 -3.89 -40.07 9.37
N VAL A 366 -3.35 -40.33 10.55
CA VAL A 366 -3.73 -39.62 11.78
C VAL A 366 -2.85 -38.37 11.90
N LEU A 367 -3.43 -37.18 11.69
CA LEU A 367 -2.80 -35.90 12.01
C LEU A 367 -2.76 -35.72 13.53
N PRO A 368 -1.63 -35.35 14.09
CA PRO A 368 -1.49 -35.25 15.53
C PRO A 368 -2.37 -34.15 16.14
N ALA A 369 -2.68 -34.28 17.41
CA ALA A 369 -3.17 -33.18 18.24
C ALA A 369 -2.11 -32.08 18.30
N VAL A 370 -2.52 -30.83 18.43
CA VAL A 370 -1.63 -29.68 18.54
C VAL A 370 -2.08 -28.84 19.71
N ASP A 371 -1.19 -28.64 20.68
CA ASP A 371 -1.41 -27.75 21.81
C ASP A 371 -0.59 -26.47 21.60
N TYR A 372 -1.26 -25.33 21.72
CA TYR A 372 -0.63 -24.02 21.55
C TYR A 372 -0.83 -23.18 22.79
N GLN A 373 0.28 -22.86 23.46
CA GLN A 373 0.29 -22.10 24.71
C GLN A 373 0.59 -20.64 24.45
N TYR A 374 -0.18 -19.76 25.04
CA TYR A 374 0.02 -18.32 24.91
C TYR A 374 -0.30 -17.58 26.22
N TYR A 375 0.27 -16.39 26.36
CA TYR A 375 -0.10 -15.48 27.43
C TYR A 375 -1.23 -14.58 26.96
N ASP A 376 -2.41 -14.68 27.60
CA ASP A 376 -3.56 -13.85 27.30
C ASP A 376 -3.48 -12.54 28.08
N LEU A 377 -3.29 -11.44 27.33
CA LEU A 377 -3.15 -10.09 27.92
C LEU A 377 -4.44 -9.59 28.58
N ALA A 378 -5.61 -9.98 28.07
CA ALA A 378 -6.90 -9.57 28.62
C ALA A 378 -7.23 -10.33 29.90
N ALA A 379 -6.92 -11.62 29.94
CA ALA A 379 -7.11 -12.48 31.11
C ALA A 379 -5.95 -12.41 32.10
N ALA A 380 -4.82 -11.80 31.72
CA ALA A 380 -3.58 -11.73 32.47
C ALA A 380 -3.09 -13.09 32.99
N ARG A 381 -3.18 -14.14 32.16
CA ARG A 381 -2.79 -15.50 32.49
C ARG A 381 -2.38 -16.30 31.26
N TYR A 382 -1.69 -17.40 31.47
CA TYR A 382 -1.41 -18.38 30.40
C TYR A 382 -2.65 -19.21 30.08
N LEU A 383 -2.89 -19.41 28.80
CA LEU A 383 -3.99 -20.21 28.26
C LEU A 383 -3.48 -21.17 27.20
N ASP A 384 -4.20 -22.28 27.06
CA ASP A 384 -3.94 -23.30 26.04
C ASP A 384 -5.06 -23.30 24.99
N VAL A 385 -4.66 -23.42 23.72
CA VAL A 385 -5.57 -23.69 22.61
C VAL A 385 -5.20 -25.01 22.00
N ALA A 386 -6.11 -25.99 22.07
CA ALA A 386 -5.86 -27.32 21.60
C ALA A 386 -6.66 -27.66 20.33
N LEU A 387 -6.01 -28.33 19.40
CA LEU A 387 -6.63 -28.99 18.26
C LEU A 387 -6.61 -30.51 18.50
N PRO A 388 -7.76 -31.21 18.45
CA PRO A 388 -7.77 -32.64 18.54
C PRO A 388 -7.09 -33.32 17.33
N ALA A 389 -6.65 -34.55 17.46
CA ALA A 389 -6.18 -35.35 16.36
C ALA A 389 -7.29 -35.47 15.27
N ALA A 390 -6.88 -35.52 14.02
CA ALA A 390 -7.81 -35.67 12.90
C ALA A 390 -7.34 -36.82 11.98
N SER A 391 -8.27 -37.44 11.27
CA SER A 391 -7.96 -38.54 10.38
C SER A 391 -8.27 -38.18 8.93
N VAL A 392 -7.33 -38.50 8.04
CA VAL A 392 -7.47 -38.34 6.59
C VAL A 392 -7.41 -39.73 5.95
N PRO A 393 -8.42 -40.17 5.19
CA PRO A 393 -8.38 -41.45 4.50
C PRO A 393 -7.34 -41.47 3.39
N VAL A 394 -6.47 -42.48 3.39
CA VAL A 394 -5.41 -42.68 2.40
C VAL A 394 -5.67 -43.99 1.63
N ALA A 395 -5.97 -43.84 0.36
CA ALA A 395 -6.11 -44.99 -0.54
C ALA A 395 -4.72 -45.57 -0.87
N ARG A 396 -4.68 -46.87 -1.22
CA ARG A 396 -3.47 -47.46 -1.80
C ARG A 396 -3.07 -46.65 -3.01
N GLY A 397 -1.78 -46.32 -3.12
CA GLY A 397 -1.25 -45.76 -4.36
C GLY A 397 -1.63 -46.75 -5.46
N GLY A 398 -2.33 -46.31 -6.50
CA GLY A 398 -2.35 -47.09 -7.72
C GLY A 398 -0.89 -47.34 -8.06
N GLU A 399 -0.54 -48.55 -8.51
CA GLU A 399 0.70 -48.74 -9.23
C GLU A 399 0.78 -47.54 -10.17
N LEU A 400 1.82 -46.74 -10.01
CA LEU A 400 2.21 -45.86 -11.08
C LEU A 400 2.21 -46.79 -12.27
N SER A 401 1.14 -46.80 -13.09
CA SER A 401 1.26 -47.30 -14.44
C SER A 401 2.49 -46.54 -14.90
N ALA A 402 3.61 -47.26 -14.83
CA ALA A 402 4.83 -46.77 -15.41
C ALA A 402 4.41 -46.45 -16.83
N SER A 403 4.02 -45.22 -17.04
CA SER A 403 3.92 -44.70 -18.38
C SER A 403 5.30 -44.99 -18.92
N THR A 404 5.35 -46.07 -19.70
CA THR A 404 6.53 -46.49 -20.44
C THR A 404 6.85 -45.48 -21.55
N ALA A 405 6.27 -44.32 -21.47
CA ALA A 405 6.86 -43.12 -22.00
C ALA A 405 8.06 -42.80 -21.10
N LEU A 406 9.20 -43.44 -21.43
CA LEU A 406 10.50 -42.86 -21.11
C LEU A 406 10.35 -41.33 -21.26
N PRO A 407 10.72 -40.54 -20.22
CA PRO A 407 10.82 -39.12 -20.43
C PRO A 407 11.59 -38.94 -21.74
N PRO A 408 11.12 -38.11 -22.68
CA PRO A 408 11.80 -37.93 -23.96
C PRO A 408 13.28 -37.79 -23.61
N PRO A 409 14.18 -38.58 -24.22
CA PRO A 409 15.59 -38.59 -23.85
C PRO A 409 15.96 -37.12 -23.72
N LEU A 410 16.51 -36.74 -22.56
CA LEU A 410 17.15 -35.44 -22.40
C LEU A 410 17.99 -35.30 -23.62
N LEU A 411 17.61 -34.42 -24.55
CA LEU A 411 18.22 -34.20 -25.82
C LEU A 411 19.73 -34.27 -25.60
N ASP A 412 20.32 -35.41 -26.00
CA ASP A 412 21.78 -35.53 -26.08
C ASP A 412 22.25 -34.32 -26.85
N GLY A 413 23.19 -33.59 -26.29
CA GLY A 413 23.78 -32.30 -26.63
C GLY A 413 23.96 -31.85 -28.06
N ASP A 414 23.16 -32.29 -28.97
CA ASP A 414 22.92 -31.61 -30.24
C ASP A 414 21.84 -30.55 -30.02
N SER A 415 22.16 -29.58 -29.14
CA SER A 415 21.56 -28.27 -29.27
C SER A 415 21.85 -27.85 -30.70
N PRO A 416 20.84 -27.69 -31.58
CA PRO A 416 21.10 -27.11 -32.88
C PRO A 416 21.87 -25.83 -32.61
N PRO A 417 22.99 -25.57 -33.33
CA PRO A 417 23.71 -24.33 -33.15
C PRO A 417 22.66 -23.23 -33.15
N LEU A 418 22.81 -22.24 -32.28
CA LEU A 418 21.86 -21.10 -32.13
C LEU A 418 21.89 -20.35 -33.46
N THR A 419 21.33 -20.99 -34.52
CA THR A 419 21.00 -20.33 -35.73
C THR A 419 19.82 -19.46 -35.38
N TRP A 420 20.10 -18.19 -35.14
CA TRP A 420 19.12 -17.15 -35.18
C TRP A 420 18.36 -17.35 -36.50
N ARG A 421 17.20 -17.96 -36.46
CA ARG A 421 16.27 -17.88 -37.56
C ARG A 421 15.88 -16.43 -37.67
N LEU A 422 16.66 -15.68 -38.38
CA LEU A 422 16.34 -14.37 -38.88
C LEU A 422 14.96 -14.50 -39.52
N ALA A 423 14.01 -13.73 -39.01
CA ALA A 423 12.67 -13.67 -39.53
C ALA A 423 12.77 -13.55 -41.05
N HIS A 424 12.16 -14.47 -41.78
CA HIS A 424 12.13 -14.52 -43.23
C HIS A 424 11.62 -13.19 -43.75
N GLY A 425 12.45 -12.40 -44.39
CA GLY A 425 12.07 -11.17 -45.03
C GLY A 425 13.05 -10.00 -44.96
N VAL A 426 14.09 -10.07 -44.14
CA VAL A 426 15.06 -8.99 -44.09
C VAL A 426 16.36 -9.48 -44.77
N PRO A 427 16.77 -8.87 -45.91
CA PRO A 427 17.96 -9.27 -46.58
C PRO A 427 19.23 -9.03 -45.74
N ASP A 428 20.21 -9.92 -45.81
CA ASP A 428 21.41 -9.96 -44.96
C ASP A 428 22.21 -8.65 -44.92
N TRP A 429 22.13 -7.85 -46.00
CA TRP A 429 22.79 -6.55 -46.07
C TRP A 429 22.24 -5.52 -45.08
N VAL A 430 20.96 -5.67 -44.64
CA VAL A 430 20.33 -4.79 -43.63
C VAL A 430 20.96 -5.00 -42.27
N TRP A 431 21.29 -6.23 -41.94
CA TRP A 431 21.99 -6.57 -40.70
C TRP A 431 23.44 -6.07 -40.70
N LEU A 432 24.10 -6.12 -41.86
CA LEU A 432 25.41 -5.56 -42.03
C LEU A 432 25.42 -4.03 -41.86
N LEU A 433 24.38 -3.36 -42.35
CA LEU A 433 24.16 -1.92 -42.15
C LEU A 433 23.94 -1.57 -40.67
N LEU A 434 23.11 -2.34 -39.96
CA LEU A 434 22.85 -2.14 -38.51
C LEU A 434 24.08 -2.38 -37.64
N LEU A 435 24.97 -3.28 -38.05
CA LEU A 435 26.21 -3.59 -37.34
C LEU A 435 27.31 -2.55 -37.57
N VAL A 436 27.41 -2.00 -38.79
CA VAL A 436 28.50 -1.10 -39.22
C VAL A 436 28.14 0.39 -39.01
N PHE A 437 26.88 0.75 -39.17
CA PHE A 437 26.46 2.15 -39.14
C PHE A 437 26.61 2.83 -37.79
N PRO A 438 26.26 2.23 -36.62
CA PRO A 438 26.44 2.86 -35.32
C PRO A 438 27.91 3.17 -34.97
N PRO A 439 28.87 2.23 -35.13
CA PRO A 439 30.26 2.54 -34.83
C PRO A 439 30.88 3.52 -35.83
N ALA A 440 30.47 3.49 -37.11
CA ALA A 440 30.93 4.45 -38.11
C ALA A 440 30.39 5.88 -37.81
N ALA A 441 29.14 6.02 -37.38
CA ALA A 441 28.55 7.30 -36.98
C ALA A 441 29.22 7.87 -35.73
N LEU A 442 29.59 7.03 -34.75
CA LEU A 442 30.37 7.42 -33.58
C LEU A 442 31.78 7.84 -33.93
N ALA A 443 32.45 7.17 -34.85
CA ALA A 443 33.80 7.49 -35.33
C ALA A 443 33.84 8.82 -36.12
N LEU A 444 32.78 9.12 -36.91
CA LEU A 444 32.64 10.40 -37.59
C LEU A 444 32.38 11.56 -36.62
N ARG A 445 31.53 11.33 -35.61
CA ARG A 445 31.29 12.35 -34.55
C ARG A 445 32.55 12.70 -33.77
N GLY A 446 33.43 11.73 -33.52
CA GLY A 446 34.70 11.97 -32.85
C GLY A 446 35.71 12.79 -33.69
N ARG A 447 35.59 12.80 -35.04
CA ARG A 447 36.45 13.59 -35.92
C ARG A 447 35.99 15.01 -36.18
N LEU A 448 34.74 15.38 -35.80
CA LEU A 448 34.20 16.71 -35.98
C LEU A 448 34.29 17.62 -34.74
N SER A 449 34.85 17.15 -33.63
CA SER A 449 35.19 17.98 -32.48
C SER A 449 36.57 18.65 -32.68
N LEU A 450 36.57 19.79 -33.37
CA LEU A 450 37.75 20.66 -33.46
C LEU A 450 38.09 21.22 -32.07
N PRO A 451 39.40 21.25 -31.69
CA PRO A 451 39.79 21.77 -30.38
C PRO A 451 39.56 23.29 -30.31
N ARG A 452 38.78 23.75 -29.33
CA ARG A 452 38.65 25.15 -28.96
C ARG A 452 40.02 25.66 -28.45
N ARG A 453 40.66 26.54 -29.21
CA ARG A 453 41.85 27.31 -28.79
C ARG A 453 41.51 28.10 -27.54
N HIS A 454 42.17 27.84 -26.42
CA HIS A 454 42.23 28.67 -25.23
C HIS A 454 42.91 30.03 -25.61
N ARG A 455 42.19 31.11 -25.42
CA ARG A 455 42.79 32.45 -25.33
C ARG A 455 43.15 32.73 -23.85
N PRO A 456 44.39 33.17 -23.56
CA PRO A 456 44.75 33.60 -22.20
C PRO A 456 44.10 34.95 -21.86
N PRO A 457 43.81 35.21 -20.59
CA PRO A 457 43.25 36.48 -20.16
C PRO A 457 44.30 37.60 -20.19
N PRO A 458 43.90 38.88 -20.42
CA PRO A 458 44.84 40.01 -20.39
C PRO A 458 45.23 40.31 -18.94
N ARG A 459 46.51 40.56 -18.72
CA ARG A 459 47.07 41.15 -17.50
C ARG A 459 46.68 42.60 -17.45
N ARG A 460 45.95 43.00 -16.40
CA ARG A 460 46.18 44.19 -15.58
C ARG A 460 45.43 44.03 -14.27
#